data_f0c9f502b1a061dc4b3f7878efeb85e9
#
_entry.id   f0c9f502b1a061dc4b3f7878efeb85e9
#
_cell.length_a   1.000
_cell.length_b   1.000
_cell.length_c   1.000
_cell.angle_alpha   90.00
_cell.angle_beta   90.00
_cell.angle_gamma   90.00
#
_symmetry.space_group_name_H-M   'P 1'
#
loop_
_entity.id
_entity.type
_entity.pdbx_description
1 polymer ?
#
loop_
_entity_poly.entity_id
_entity_poly.type
_entity_poly.pdbx_seq_one_letter_code
_entity_poly.pdbx_strand_id
1 'polypeptide(L)'
;MKKSDIHPMPEFFDRYINLVDDLPVRDALAQNASLFAGPLQAQLEAVGDRVYAPGKWTVKDILQHCIDTERILSYRALRFARNDQTPLPGFDEESFAQYTTAGERTISDLLEEFSTVRASSLALYRNFTDEMLHREGICFNKKLSVLALGFVITGHPIHHLKVLKERYFPLV
;
A
#
# COMPACT_ATOMS: atom_id res chain seq x y z
N MET A 1 7.21 17.32 -4.30
CA MET A 1 8.01 16.94 -3.11
C MET A 1 8.47 15.49 -3.22
N LYS A 2 9.65 15.16 -2.65
CA LYS A 2 10.35 13.88 -2.69
C LYS A 2 10.33 13.20 -1.32
N LYS A 3 10.84 11.97 -1.24
CA LYS A 3 11.02 11.23 0.02
C LYS A 3 11.93 12.00 1.00
N SER A 4 13.02 12.58 0.50
CA SER A 4 13.95 13.40 1.29
C SER A 4 13.34 14.64 1.94
N ASP A 5 12.15 15.03 1.55
CA ASP A 5 11.41 16.15 2.16
C ASP A 5 10.57 15.73 3.38
N ILE A 6 10.57 14.44 3.76
CA ILE A 6 9.83 13.93 4.92
C ILE A 6 10.64 14.14 6.19
N HIS A 7 10.21 15.08 7.03
CA HIS A 7 10.85 15.39 8.31
C HIS A 7 9.80 15.70 9.38
N PRO A 8 9.86 15.01 10.56
CA PRO A 8 10.70 13.83 10.85
C PRO A 8 10.21 12.59 10.08
N MET A 9 11.11 11.64 9.85
CA MET A 9 10.73 10.34 9.30
C MET A 9 9.83 9.62 10.32
N PRO A 10 8.59 9.20 9.95
CA PRO A 10 7.68 8.59 10.90
C PRO A 10 8.15 7.17 11.27
N GLU A 11 8.38 6.94 12.57
CA GLU A 11 8.70 5.63 13.10
C GLU A 11 7.65 4.59 12.70
N PHE A 12 8.05 3.34 12.53
CA PHE A 12 7.25 2.21 12.07
C PHE A 12 6.96 2.26 10.57
N PHE A 13 6.62 3.41 10.00
CA PHE A 13 6.32 3.56 8.57
C PHE A 13 7.58 3.77 7.71
N ASP A 14 8.70 4.13 8.33
CA ASP A 14 10.01 4.25 7.70
C ASP A 14 10.42 2.98 6.93
N ARG A 15 10.07 1.81 7.42
CA ARG A 15 10.31 0.51 6.76
C ARG A 15 9.68 0.37 5.38
N TYR A 16 8.55 1.06 5.14
CA TYR A 16 7.90 1.11 3.83
C TYR A 16 8.46 2.25 2.99
N ILE A 17 8.56 3.44 3.58
CA ILE A 17 9.04 4.65 2.92
C ILE A 17 10.45 4.44 2.34
N ASN A 18 11.33 3.78 3.08
CA ASN A 18 12.72 3.51 2.68
C ASN A 18 12.86 2.51 1.52
N LEU A 19 11.81 1.77 1.18
CA LEU A 19 11.79 0.88 0.00
C LEU A 19 11.57 1.63 -1.32
N VAL A 20 11.17 2.89 -1.25
CA VAL A 20 10.87 3.70 -2.43
C VAL A 20 12.05 4.60 -2.77
N ASP A 21 12.34 4.78 -4.05
CA ASP A 21 13.37 5.70 -4.52
C ASP A 21 13.05 7.16 -4.14
N ASP A 22 14.07 8.02 -4.11
CA ASP A 22 13.91 9.45 -3.82
C ASP A 22 13.43 10.24 -5.05
N LEU A 23 12.19 9.98 -5.44
CA LEU A 23 11.47 10.57 -6.56
C LEU A 23 10.35 11.50 -6.05
N PRO A 24 9.80 12.39 -6.88
CA PRO A 24 8.53 13.05 -6.57
C PRO A 24 7.44 12.02 -6.24
N VAL A 25 6.64 12.27 -5.20
CA VAL A 25 5.64 11.30 -4.72
C VAL A 25 4.67 10.83 -5.80
N ARG A 26 4.33 11.70 -6.76
CA ARG A 26 3.45 11.35 -7.89
C ARG A 26 4.12 10.36 -8.84
N ASP A 27 5.42 10.55 -9.08
CA ASP A 27 6.21 9.66 -9.95
C ASP A 27 6.42 8.30 -9.27
N ALA A 28 6.69 8.29 -7.95
CA ALA A 28 6.79 7.08 -7.16
C ALA A 28 5.49 6.25 -7.20
N LEU A 29 4.33 6.90 -7.05
CA LEU A 29 3.02 6.24 -7.17
C LEU A 29 2.78 5.69 -8.59
N ALA A 30 3.15 6.46 -9.63
CA ALA A 30 2.96 6.06 -11.02
C ALA A 30 3.87 4.90 -11.42
N GLN A 31 5.13 4.91 -11.01
CA GLN A 31 6.12 3.88 -11.33
C GLN A 31 5.69 2.50 -10.80
N ASN A 32 4.98 2.46 -9.68
CA ASN A 32 4.53 1.22 -9.05
C ASN A 32 3.06 0.87 -9.34
N ALA A 33 2.44 1.51 -10.35
CA ALA A 33 1.04 1.26 -10.70
C ALA A 33 0.79 -0.17 -11.20
N SER A 34 1.79 -0.81 -11.82
CA SER A 34 1.74 -2.17 -12.35
C SER A 34 2.67 -3.14 -11.62
N LEU A 35 2.92 -2.90 -10.33
CA LEU A 35 3.93 -3.63 -9.55
C LEU A 35 3.82 -5.17 -9.62
N PHE A 36 2.61 -5.69 -9.67
CA PHE A 36 2.33 -7.14 -9.68
C PHE A 36 1.99 -7.69 -11.07
N ALA A 37 2.03 -6.86 -12.12
CA ALA A 37 1.64 -7.26 -13.47
C ALA A 37 2.75 -8.01 -14.22
N GLY A 38 2.38 -8.56 -15.37
CA GLY A 38 3.31 -9.26 -16.27
C GLY A 38 3.83 -10.58 -15.69
N PRO A 39 5.15 -10.85 -15.72
CA PRO A 39 5.70 -12.13 -15.26
C PRO A 39 5.37 -12.47 -13.79
N LEU A 40 5.13 -11.47 -12.95
CA LEU A 40 4.76 -11.69 -11.54
C LEU A 40 3.36 -12.29 -11.41
N GLN A 41 2.43 -11.92 -12.28
CA GLN A 41 1.08 -12.51 -12.27
C GLN A 41 1.13 -14.03 -12.44
N ALA A 42 1.90 -14.53 -13.42
CA ALA A 42 2.04 -15.97 -13.65
C ALA A 42 2.65 -16.71 -12.43
N GLN A 43 3.61 -16.08 -11.74
CA GLN A 43 4.15 -16.64 -10.50
C GLN A 43 3.12 -16.67 -9.37
N LEU A 44 2.32 -15.61 -9.20
CA LEU A 44 1.24 -15.57 -8.22
C LEU A 44 0.19 -16.65 -8.50
N GLU A 45 -0.19 -16.83 -9.77
CA GLU A 45 -1.12 -17.89 -10.21
C GLU A 45 -0.53 -19.29 -9.96
N ALA A 46 0.76 -19.50 -10.22
CA ALA A 46 1.44 -20.76 -9.96
C ALA A 46 1.49 -21.11 -8.46
N VAL A 47 1.67 -20.12 -7.57
CA VAL A 47 1.59 -20.33 -6.11
C VAL A 47 0.18 -20.75 -5.71
N GLY A 48 -0.85 -20.12 -6.26
CA GLY A 48 -2.24 -20.41 -5.93
C GLY A 48 -2.55 -20.20 -4.44
N ASP A 49 -3.17 -21.19 -3.81
CA ASP A 49 -3.56 -21.12 -2.40
C ASP A 49 -2.48 -21.67 -1.43
N ARG A 50 -1.26 -21.95 -1.94
CA ARG A 50 -0.17 -22.44 -1.09
C ARG A 50 0.30 -21.38 -0.13
N VAL A 51 0.61 -21.81 1.10
CA VAL A 51 1.18 -20.98 2.15
C VAL A 51 2.51 -21.58 2.63
N TYR A 52 3.46 -20.73 3.02
CA TYR A 52 4.78 -21.20 3.45
C TYR A 52 4.80 -21.78 4.87
N ALA A 53 3.74 -21.58 5.65
CA ALA A 53 3.55 -22.17 6.98
C ALA A 53 2.05 -22.13 7.37
N PRO A 54 1.59 -22.99 8.28
CA PRO A 54 0.21 -22.98 8.78
C PRO A 54 -0.17 -21.60 9.35
N GLY A 55 -1.39 -21.16 9.06
CA GLY A 55 -1.93 -19.88 9.54
C GLY A 55 -1.36 -18.64 8.86
N LYS A 56 -0.62 -18.80 7.76
CA LYS A 56 -0.17 -17.66 6.94
C LYS A 56 -1.18 -17.34 5.85
N TRP A 57 -1.22 -16.09 5.46
CA TRP A 57 -2.07 -15.59 4.39
C TRP A 57 -1.73 -16.26 3.06
N THR A 58 -2.71 -16.46 2.22
CA THR A 58 -2.50 -16.81 0.81
C THR A 58 -2.00 -15.60 0.02
N VAL A 59 -1.53 -15.82 -1.20
CA VAL A 59 -1.17 -14.69 -2.11
C VAL A 59 -2.38 -13.80 -2.40
N LYS A 60 -3.60 -14.36 -2.41
CA LYS A 60 -4.83 -13.60 -2.62
C LYS A 60 -5.14 -12.69 -1.43
N ASP A 61 -4.95 -13.19 -0.20
CA ASP A 61 -5.13 -12.39 1.03
C ASP A 61 -4.13 -11.23 1.07
N ILE A 62 -2.88 -11.47 0.67
CA ILE A 62 -1.83 -10.43 0.60
C ILE A 62 -2.22 -9.35 -0.42
N LEU A 63 -2.71 -9.74 -1.61
CA LEU A 63 -3.14 -8.78 -2.62
C LEU A 63 -4.34 -7.96 -2.14
N GLN A 64 -5.34 -8.61 -1.54
CA GLN A 64 -6.51 -7.92 -0.96
C GLN A 64 -6.08 -6.97 0.16
N HIS A 65 -5.19 -7.39 1.05
CA HIS A 65 -4.63 -6.54 2.09
C HIS A 65 -3.93 -5.30 1.51
N CYS A 66 -3.17 -5.44 0.43
CA CYS A 66 -2.56 -4.28 -0.24
C CYS A 66 -3.62 -3.31 -0.79
N ILE A 67 -4.69 -3.83 -1.37
CA ILE A 67 -5.82 -3.06 -1.91
C ILE A 67 -6.53 -2.29 -0.79
N ASP A 68 -6.90 -2.96 0.29
CA ASP A 68 -7.65 -2.37 1.41
C ASP A 68 -6.81 -1.33 2.15
N THR A 69 -5.54 -1.64 2.40
CA THR A 69 -4.59 -0.71 3.03
C THR A 69 -4.43 0.56 2.19
N GLU A 70 -4.31 0.46 0.87
CA GLU A 70 -4.20 1.63 0.00
C GLU A 70 -5.46 2.51 0.05
N ARG A 71 -6.66 1.92 0.08
CA ARG A 71 -7.92 2.66 0.28
C ARG A 71 -7.94 3.43 1.59
N ILE A 72 -7.57 2.76 2.68
CA ILE A 72 -7.52 3.36 4.03
C ILE A 72 -6.49 4.49 4.08
N LEU A 73 -5.29 4.28 3.55
CA LEU A 73 -4.24 5.30 3.54
C LEU A 73 -4.61 6.49 2.65
N SER A 74 -5.25 6.26 1.50
CA SER A 74 -5.72 7.32 0.60
C SER A 74 -6.84 8.15 1.23
N TYR A 75 -7.76 7.53 1.96
CA TYR A 75 -8.75 8.23 2.77
C TYR A 75 -8.10 9.10 3.84
N ARG A 76 -7.09 8.59 4.55
CA ARG A 76 -6.34 9.36 5.55
C ARG A 76 -5.63 10.55 4.92
N ALA A 77 -4.95 10.33 3.79
CA ALA A 77 -4.28 11.39 3.03
C ALA A 77 -5.27 12.50 2.60
N LEU A 78 -6.46 12.13 2.13
CA LEU A 78 -7.51 13.08 1.80
C LEU A 78 -7.92 13.93 3.00
N ARG A 79 -8.18 13.29 4.16
CA ARG A 79 -8.59 13.97 5.40
C ARG A 79 -7.53 15.00 5.82
N PHE A 80 -6.27 14.58 5.89
CA PHE A 80 -5.17 15.45 6.30
C PHE A 80 -4.93 16.58 5.27
N ALA A 81 -4.99 16.26 3.97
CA ALA A 81 -4.90 17.26 2.91
C ALA A 81 -6.02 18.33 2.98
N ARG A 82 -7.16 18.02 3.56
CA ARG A 82 -8.26 18.97 3.83
C ARG A 82 -8.17 19.63 5.21
N ASN A 83 -7.01 19.48 5.88
CA ASN A 83 -6.74 20.06 7.21
C ASN A 83 -7.68 19.52 8.31
N ASP A 84 -8.15 18.29 8.17
CA ASP A 84 -8.91 17.62 9.20
C ASP A 84 -7.97 17.11 10.30
N GLN A 85 -8.17 17.60 11.51
CA GLN A 85 -7.32 17.31 12.67
C GLN A 85 -7.89 16.18 13.55
N THR A 86 -8.99 15.54 13.13
CA THR A 86 -9.57 14.41 13.86
C THR A 86 -8.60 13.23 13.86
N PRO A 87 -8.20 12.69 15.01
CA PRO A 87 -7.41 11.46 15.05
C PRO A 87 -8.15 10.29 14.41
N LEU A 88 -7.50 9.62 13.48
CA LEU A 88 -8.10 8.49 12.77
C LEU A 88 -7.64 7.17 13.42
N PRO A 89 -8.58 6.22 13.64
CA PRO A 89 -8.24 4.94 14.25
C PRO A 89 -7.32 4.09 13.35
N GLY A 90 -6.66 3.10 13.98
CA GLY A 90 -6.08 1.96 13.27
C GLY A 90 -7.17 0.99 12.80
N PHE A 91 -6.73 -0.08 12.15
CA PHE A 91 -7.56 -1.26 11.86
C PHE A 91 -6.73 -2.52 12.13
N ASP A 92 -7.41 -3.62 12.37
CA ASP A 92 -6.81 -4.92 12.61
C ASP A 92 -6.73 -5.68 11.28
N GLU A 93 -5.52 -5.82 10.77
CA GLU A 93 -5.23 -6.44 9.47
C GLU A 93 -5.62 -7.93 9.43
N GLU A 94 -5.39 -8.64 10.55
CA GLU A 94 -5.76 -10.06 10.67
C GLU A 94 -7.27 -10.25 10.68
N SER A 95 -7.98 -9.38 11.40
CA SER A 95 -9.44 -9.38 11.38
C SER A 95 -9.99 -9.09 9.98
N PHE A 96 -9.41 -8.10 9.26
CA PHE A 96 -9.83 -7.79 7.89
C PHE A 96 -9.65 -9.00 6.97
N ALA A 97 -8.50 -9.68 7.05
CA ALA A 97 -8.22 -10.86 6.22
C ALA A 97 -9.25 -11.99 6.45
N GLN A 98 -9.77 -12.14 7.67
CA GLN A 98 -10.78 -13.16 7.98
C GLN A 98 -12.16 -12.88 7.36
N TYR A 99 -12.47 -11.62 7.05
CA TYR A 99 -13.78 -11.20 6.55
C TYR A 99 -13.77 -10.81 5.07
N THR A 100 -12.71 -11.14 4.32
CA THR A 100 -12.68 -10.92 2.87
C THR A 100 -13.24 -12.10 2.10
N THR A 101 -13.57 -11.88 0.83
CA THR A 101 -13.87 -12.92 -0.15
C THR A 101 -12.70 -13.18 -1.11
N ALA A 102 -11.49 -12.78 -0.74
CA ALA A 102 -10.31 -12.87 -1.62
C ALA A 102 -10.04 -14.30 -2.10
N GLY A 103 -10.30 -15.31 -1.27
CA GLY A 103 -10.15 -16.72 -1.64
C GLY A 103 -11.02 -17.16 -2.82
N GLU A 104 -12.17 -16.53 -3.03
CA GLU A 104 -13.12 -16.83 -4.12
C GLU A 104 -12.77 -16.11 -5.43
N ARG A 105 -11.80 -15.20 -5.41
CA ARG A 105 -11.41 -14.35 -6.54
C ARG A 105 -10.25 -14.95 -7.33
N THR A 106 -10.09 -14.52 -8.58
CA THR A 106 -8.89 -14.81 -9.37
C THR A 106 -7.78 -13.80 -9.08
N ILE A 107 -6.53 -14.18 -9.33
CA ILE A 107 -5.38 -13.25 -9.25
C ILE A 107 -5.61 -12.07 -10.21
N SER A 108 -6.06 -12.35 -11.44
CA SER A 108 -6.32 -11.31 -12.44
C SER A 108 -7.31 -10.25 -11.95
N ASP A 109 -8.41 -10.67 -11.33
CA ASP A 109 -9.43 -9.78 -10.76
C ASP A 109 -8.88 -8.91 -9.61
N LEU A 110 -8.07 -9.50 -8.71
CA LEU A 110 -7.39 -8.75 -7.64
C LEU A 110 -6.40 -7.72 -8.20
N LEU A 111 -5.66 -8.06 -9.27
CA LEU A 111 -4.72 -7.14 -9.90
C LEU A 111 -5.42 -5.99 -10.64
N GLU A 112 -6.58 -6.24 -11.25
CA GLU A 112 -7.41 -5.20 -11.87
C GLU A 112 -7.93 -4.22 -10.80
N GLU A 113 -8.41 -4.73 -9.67
CA GLU A 113 -8.82 -3.89 -8.55
C GLU A 113 -7.66 -3.08 -7.96
N PHE A 114 -6.50 -3.71 -7.75
CA PHE A 114 -5.29 -3.01 -7.29
C PHE A 114 -4.91 -1.86 -8.22
N SER A 115 -4.92 -2.09 -9.53
CA SER A 115 -4.65 -1.07 -10.55
C SER A 115 -5.66 0.07 -10.49
N THR A 116 -6.95 -0.25 -10.33
CA THR A 116 -8.04 0.74 -10.22
C THR A 116 -7.88 1.61 -8.97
N VAL A 117 -7.58 1.02 -7.83
CA VAL A 117 -7.35 1.74 -6.57
C VAL A 117 -6.11 2.62 -6.68
N ARG A 118 -5.01 2.12 -7.26
CA ARG A 118 -3.80 2.91 -7.54
C ARG A 118 -4.08 4.09 -8.47
N ALA A 119 -4.89 3.91 -9.51
CA ALA A 119 -5.30 5.00 -10.40
C ALA A 119 -6.08 6.09 -9.65
N SER A 120 -6.95 5.70 -8.71
CA SER A 120 -7.67 6.61 -7.82
C SER A 120 -6.71 7.38 -6.90
N SER A 121 -5.75 6.68 -6.27
CA SER A 121 -4.72 7.31 -5.42
C SER A 121 -3.87 8.31 -6.21
N LEU A 122 -3.48 7.97 -7.44
CA LEU A 122 -2.77 8.88 -8.35
C LEU A 122 -3.60 10.13 -8.68
N ALA A 123 -4.88 9.95 -8.99
CA ALA A 123 -5.79 11.07 -9.27
C ALA A 123 -5.92 12.01 -8.06
N LEU A 124 -5.97 11.45 -6.85
CA LEU A 124 -5.99 12.21 -5.61
C LEU A 124 -4.71 13.03 -5.43
N TYR A 125 -3.53 12.39 -5.53
CA TYR A 125 -2.24 13.06 -5.31
C TYR A 125 -1.87 14.07 -6.40
N ARG A 126 -2.40 13.94 -7.63
CA ARG A 126 -2.22 14.94 -8.70
C ARG A 126 -2.74 16.33 -8.32
N ASN A 127 -3.76 16.38 -7.48
CA ASN A 127 -4.42 17.61 -7.07
C ASN A 127 -3.94 18.17 -5.72
N PHE A 128 -2.97 17.54 -5.07
CA PHE A 128 -2.39 18.06 -3.83
C PHE A 128 -1.30 19.10 -4.14
N THR A 129 -1.40 20.28 -3.55
CA THR A 129 -0.32 21.28 -3.56
C THR A 129 0.79 20.88 -2.60
N ASP A 130 1.96 21.52 -2.69
CA ASP A 130 3.05 21.28 -1.74
C ASP A 130 2.63 21.63 -0.30
N GLU A 131 1.82 22.67 -0.11
CA GLU A 131 1.21 22.97 1.20
C GLU A 131 0.37 21.79 1.72
N MET A 132 -0.48 21.20 0.88
CA MET A 132 -1.28 20.03 1.27
C MET A 132 -0.40 18.82 1.59
N LEU A 133 0.69 18.60 0.85
CA LEU A 133 1.63 17.50 1.10
C LEU A 133 2.34 17.63 2.44
N HIS A 134 2.55 18.85 2.94
CA HIS A 134 3.11 19.11 4.27
C HIS A 134 2.10 18.95 5.41
N ARG A 135 0.79 19.01 5.14
CA ARG A 135 -0.21 18.84 6.19
C ARG A 135 -0.10 17.49 6.86
N GLU A 136 -0.34 17.48 8.16
CA GLU A 136 -0.16 16.31 8.99
C GLU A 136 -1.44 15.98 9.75
N GLY A 137 -1.57 14.73 10.15
CA GLY A 137 -2.62 14.27 11.03
C GLY A 137 -2.17 13.06 11.84
N ILE A 138 -3.02 12.63 12.77
CA ILE A 138 -2.76 11.47 13.61
C ILE A 138 -3.57 10.29 13.07
N CYS A 139 -2.89 9.20 12.77
CA CYS A 139 -3.51 7.92 12.48
C CYS A 139 -2.68 6.79 13.07
N PHE A 140 -3.34 5.73 13.52
CA PHE A 140 -2.65 4.63 14.18
C PHE A 140 -1.76 5.09 15.36
N ASN A 141 -2.19 6.11 16.11
CA ASN A 141 -1.45 6.79 17.18
C ASN A 141 -0.07 7.34 16.75
N LYS A 142 0.14 7.58 15.47
CA LYS A 142 1.34 8.16 14.89
C LYS A 142 0.99 9.40 14.09
N LYS A 143 1.89 10.37 14.11
CA LYS A 143 1.78 11.60 13.30
C LYS A 143 2.41 11.36 11.94
N LEU A 144 1.66 11.58 10.85
CA LEU A 144 2.13 11.45 9.48
C LEU A 144 1.72 12.64 8.64
N SER A 145 2.61 13.07 7.75
CA SER A 145 2.27 14.01 6.69
C SER A 145 1.56 13.32 5.53
N VAL A 146 0.82 14.08 4.73
CA VAL A 146 0.24 13.61 3.47
C VAL A 146 1.33 13.08 2.54
N LEU A 147 2.49 13.74 2.50
CA LEU A 147 3.67 13.28 1.74
C LEU A 147 4.11 11.89 2.22
N ALA A 148 4.28 11.70 3.54
CA ALA A 148 4.69 10.42 4.11
C ALA A 148 3.68 9.31 3.77
N LEU A 149 2.36 9.59 3.86
CA LEU A 149 1.31 8.64 3.47
C LEU A 149 1.44 8.21 2.01
N GLY A 150 1.78 9.10 1.08
CA GLY A 150 2.01 8.75 -0.33
C GLY A 150 3.16 7.77 -0.52
N PHE A 151 4.24 7.94 0.23
CA PHE A 151 5.36 7.01 0.22
C PHE A 151 5.05 5.69 0.93
N VAL A 152 4.21 5.69 1.96
CA VAL A 152 3.70 4.44 2.58
C VAL A 152 2.81 3.68 1.59
N ILE A 153 1.88 4.35 0.90
CA ILE A 153 1.04 3.75 -0.15
C ILE A 153 1.90 3.06 -1.23
N THR A 154 3.01 3.70 -1.61
CA THR A 154 3.93 3.15 -2.62
C THR A 154 4.75 1.99 -2.08
N GLY A 155 5.32 2.13 -0.89
CA GLY A 155 6.28 1.18 -0.33
C GLY A 155 5.65 -0.06 0.30
N HIS A 156 4.40 0.03 0.77
CA HIS A 156 3.71 -1.08 1.40
C HIS A 156 3.56 -2.31 0.46
N PRO A 157 3.05 -2.18 -0.78
CA PRO A 157 3.00 -3.32 -1.69
C PRO A 157 4.40 -3.79 -2.14
N ILE A 158 5.42 -2.92 -2.18
CA ILE A 158 6.82 -3.34 -2.42
C ILE A 158 7.30 -4.25 -1.30
N HIS A 159 6.99 -3.92 -0.04
CA HIS A 159 7.28 -4.79 1.10
C HIS A 159 6.64 -6.17 0.92
N HIS A 160 5.36 -6.22 0.59
CA HIS A 160 4.67 -7.49 0.39
C HIS A 160 5.19 -8.27 -0.82
N LEU A 161 5.58 -7.61 -1.91
CA LEU A 161 6.25 -8.26 -3.03
C LEU A 161 7.58 -8.90 -2.60
N LYS A 162 8.34 -8.26 -1.71
CA LYS A 162 9.56 -8.85 -1.14
C LYS A 162 9.23 -10.12 -0.36
N VAL A 163 8.22 -10.11 0.49
CA VAL A 163 7.74 -11.29 1.23
C VAL A 163 7.31 -12.40 0.27
N LEU A 164 6.56 -12.07 -0.80
CA LEU A 164 6.14 -13.02 -1.83
C LEU A 164 7.35 -13.68 -2.51
N LYS A 165 8.35 -12.90 -2.90
CA LYS A 165 9.58 -13.41 -3.53
C LYS A 165 10.41 -14.31 -2.60
N GLU A 166 10.48 -13.97 -1.33
CA GLU A 166 11.30 -14.68 -0.35
C GLU A 166 10.63 -15.94 0.20
N ARG A 167 9.30 -15.97 0.31
CA ARG A 167 8.58 -17.01 1.04
C ARG A 167 7.64 -17.85 0.19
N TYR A 168 7.04 -17.27 -0.84
CA TYR A 168 5.99 -17.92 -1.63
C TYR A 168 6.50 -18.43 -2.99
N PHE A 169 7.27 -17.64 -3.72
CA PHE A 169 7.78 -18.07 -5.03
C PHE A 169 8.70 -19.30 -4.95
N PRO A 170 9.47 -19.56 -3.88
CA PRO A 170 10.18 -20.83 -3.75
C PRO A 170 9.31 -22.08 -3.56
N LEU A 171 7.99 -21.93 -3.45
CA LEU A 171 7.04 -23.05 -3.33
C LEU A 171 6.65 -23.66 -4.72
N VAL A 172 7.11 -23.02 -5.81
CA VAL A 172 6.78 -23.39 -7.20
C VAL A 172 8.00 -23.44 -8.08
#